data_92dee7064e248d2fcd7c83c2c5f5a4b3
#
_entry.id   92dee7064e248d2fcd7c83c2c5f5a4b3
#
_cell.length_a   1.000
_cell.length_b   1.000
_cell.length_c   1.000
_cell.angle_alpha   90.00
_cell.angle_beta   90.00
_cell.angle_gamma   90.00
#
_symmetry.space_group_name_H-M   'P 1'
#
loop_
_entity.id
_entity.type
_entity.pdbx_description
1 polymer ?
#
loop_
_entity_poly.entity_id
_entity_poly.type
_entity_poly.pdbx_seq_one_letter_code
_entity_poly.pdbx_strand_id
1 'polypeptide(L)'
;MHSCTFNRSRLLAFLLVVGVTLVIYYLLPNTLPDSTRSVEPLRAYDMTTTNKLIVTVNVTLKKSSNQIQVFYRETLPLQKSRESHPPSLEVLLLHGQAFDSKTWEGLGTLSLLAEKGYRAVAMDLPGYGNTPLLDIDKVDKDRADFLLAFLNAVGLQAPVVVSPSMSGHFSIPFLMFYAQRLKGFVPIAPAGTNLYNADQYQKIQTPTLIVFGELDTNLGVRSLKNLKYLPNHSVFKIPTARHACYLDEPHLFHTTLLDFLTKF
;
A
#
# COMPACT_ATOMS: atom_id res chain seq x y z
N MET A 1 -2.05 -19.46 -40.31
CA MET A 1 -0.79 -19.57 -39.54
C MET A 1 -0.10 -18.21 -39.57
N HIS A 2 -0.33 -17.35 -38.55
CA HIS A 2 0.43 -16.10 -38.41
C HIS A 2 1.45 -16.29 -37.30
N SER A 3 2.73 -16.36 -37.67
CA SER A 3 3.84 -16.44 -36.74
C SER A 3 4.04 -15.07 -36.07
N CYS A 4 3.83 -15.01 -34.76
CA CYS A 4 4.15 -13.85 -33.95
C CYS A 4 5.66 -13.80 -33.74
N THR A 5 6.38 -13.01 -34.55
CA THR A 5 7.83 -12.76 -34.36
C THR A 5 8.05 -11.88 -33.16
N PHE A 6 8.54 -12.47 -32.09
CA PHE A 6 8.90 -11.78 -30.85
C PHE A 6 10.11 -10.85 -31.11
N ASN A 7 9.91 -9.56 -30.99
CA ASN A 7 10.93 -8.56 -31.34
C ASN A 7 12.01 -8.48 -30.24
N ARG A 8 13.10 -9.27 -30.38
CA ARG A 8 14.24 -9.35 -29.45
C ARG A 8 14.92 -7.99 -29.19
N SER A 9 14.86 -7.04 -30.12
CA SER A 9 15.45 -5.71 -29.97
C SER A 9 14.70 -4.84 -28.93
N ARG A 10 13.38 -5.00 -28.77
CA ARG A 10 12.62 -4.28 -27.75
C ARG A 10 12.87 -4.80 -26.34
N LEU A 11 13.09 -6.11 -26.20
CA LEU A 11 13.46 -6.72 -24.92
C LEU A 11 14.85 -6.29 -24.46
N LEU A 12 15.82 -6.25 -25.40
CA LEU A 12 17.18 -5.78 -25.12
C LEU A 12 17.20 -4.30 -24.74
N ALA A 13 16.42 -3.46 -25.40
CA ALA A 13 16.30 -2.04 -25.06
C ALA A 13 15.70 -1.82 -23.66
N PHE A 14 14.70 -2.62 -23.29
CA PHE A 14 14.08 -2.55 -21.97
C PHE A 14 15.04 -2.99 -20.85
N LEU A 15 15.80 -4.07 -21.07
CA LEU A 15 16.81 -4.55 -20.12
C LEU A 15 17.99 -3.57 -19.99
N LEU A 16 18.37 -2.89 -21.05
CA LEU A 16 19.41 -1.86 -21.03
C LEU A 16 18.95 -0.62 -20.24
N VAL A 17 17.72 -0.16 -20.40
CA VAL A 17 17.18 0.98 -19.65
C VAL A 17 17.08 0.64 -18.18
N VAL A 18 16.61 -0.55 -17.80
CA VAL A 18 16.52 -0.99 -16.40
C VAL A 18 17.91 -1.14 -15.78
N GLY A 19 18.87 -1.72 -16.52
CA GLY A 19 20.25 -1.88 -16.07
C GLY A 19 20.97 -0.53 -15.86
N VAL A 20 20.81 0.40 -16.78
CA VAL A 20 21.40 1.76 -16.67
C VAL A 20 20.80 2.54 -15.53
N THR A 21 19.50 2.42 -15.27
CA THR A 21 18.84 3.10 -14.14
C THR A 21 19.35 2.58 -12.78
N LEU A 22 19.56 1.26 -12.67
CA LEU A 22 20.14 0.64 -11.47
C LEU A 22 21.60 1.05 -11.26
N VAL A 23 22.41 1.08 -12.32
CA VAL A 23 23.84 1.49 -12.24
C VAL A 23 23.96 2.97 -11.86
N ILE A 24 23.13 3.84 -12.40
CA ILE A 24 23.10 5.27 -12.04
C ILE A 24 22.68 5.45 -10.57
N TYR A 25 21.76 4.66 -10.06
CA TYR A 25 21.33 4.72 -8.67
C TYR A 25 22.45 4.33 -7.68
N TYR A 26 23.34 3.40 -8.05
CA TYR A 26 24.42 2.92 -7.17
C TYR A 26 25.77 3.63 -7.35
N LEU A 27 26.02 4.35 -8.46
CA LEU A 27 27.34 4.88 -8.77
C LEU A 27 27.44 6.42 -8.73
N LEU A 28 26.35 7.16 -8.54
CA LEU A 28 26.44 8.63 -8.36
C LEU A 28 26.77 8.95 -6.91
N PRO A 29 27.92 9.59 -6.63
CA PRO A 29 28.21 10.09 -5.29
C PRO A 29 27.25 11.23 -4.93
N ASN A 30 26.65 11.14 -3.72
CA ASN A 30 25.82 12.21 -3.15
C ASN A 30 26.69 13.46 -2.90
N THR A 31 26.74 14.39 -3.84
CA THR A 31 27.22 15.74 -3.59
C THR A 31 26.02 16.65 -3.38
N LEU A 32 25.57 16.77 -2.15
CA LEU A 32 24.66 17.83 -1.72
C LEU A 32 25.47 18.99 -1.12
N PRO A 33 25.08 20.25 -1.37
CA PRO A 33 25.73 21.39 -0.73
C PRO A 33 25.38 21.43 0.76
N ASP A 34 26.42 21.64 1.55
CA ASP A 34 26.41 21.79 3.01
C ASP A 34 25.57 23.03 3.40
N SER A 35 24.37 22.80 3.93
CA SER A 35 23.61 23.80 4.65
C SER A 35 23.46 23.32 6.10
N THR A 36 24.35 23.84 6.95
CA THR A 36 24.29 23.65 8.42
C THR A 36 22.97 24.16 8.98
N ARG A 37 21.99 23.29 9.04
CA ARG A 37 20.86 23.36 9.96
C ARG A 37 20.98 22.17 10.90
N SER A 38 21.23 22.45 12.17
CA SER A 38 21.23 21.49 13.26
C SER A 38 19.87 20.78 13.30
N VAL A 39 19.80 19.61 12.68
CA VAL A 39 18.70 18.68 12.86
C VAL A 39 19.03 17.89 14.12
N GLU A 40 18.21 18.04 15.15
CA GLU A 40 18.29 17.14 16.30
C GLU A 40 18.29 15.68 15.81
N PRO A 41 19.17 14.81 16.34
CA PRO A 41 19.18 13.42 15.95
C PRO A 41 17.82 12.80 16.31
N LEU A 42 17.13 12.27 15.29
CA LEU A 42 15.97 11.40 15.48
C LEU A 42 16.34 10.38 16.59
N ARG A 43 15.65 10.46 17.73
CA ARG A 43 15.75 9.44 18.77
C ARG A 43 15.63 8.09 18.08
N ALA A 44 16.68 7.27 18.23
CA ALA A 44 16.65 5.88 17.82
C ALA A 44 15.41 5.26 18.51
N TYR A 45 14.41 4.89 17.73
CA TYR A 45 13.23 4.20 18.24
C TYR A 45 13.68 2.88 18.86
N ASP A 46 13.48 2.75 20.13
CA ASP A 46 13.72 1.49 20.85
C ASP A 46 12.69 0.46 20.36
N MET A 47 13.14 -0.44 19.47
CA MET A 47 12.32 -1.47 18.83
C MET A 47 11.86 -2.59 19.79
N THR A 48 12.15 -2.48 21.08
CA THR A 48 11.95 -3.59 22.05
C THR A 48 10.53 -3.65 22.66
N THR A 49 9.67 -2.68 22.38
CA THR A 49 8.38 -2.57 23.08
C THR A 49 7.14 -2.81 22.22
N THR A 50 7.26 -3.02 20.92
CA THR A 50 6.11 -3.28 20.04
C THR A 50 5.79 -4.78 19.98
N ASN A 51 4.55 -5.16 20.29
CA ASN A 51 4.04 -6.53 20.08
C ASN A 51 3.90 -6.81 18.58
N LYS A 52 5.02 -7.15 17.95
CA LYS A 52 5.11 -7.47 16.54
C LYS A 52 4.95 -8.97 16.32
N LEU A 53 4.05 -9.35 15.45
CA LEU A 53 3.77 -10.72 15.06
C LEU A 53 4.10 -10.90 13.57
N ILE A 54 4.80 -11.99 13.27
CA ILE A 54 5.01 -12.49 11.90
C ILE A 54 4.13 -13.73 11.78
N VAL A 55 3.12 -13.70 10.92
CA VAL A 55 2.06 -14.70 10.92
C VAL A 55 1.73 -15.14 9.50
N THR A 56 1.27 -16.38 9.39
CA THR A 56 0.66 -16.92 8.16
C THR A 56 -0.78 -17.28 8.47
N VAL A 57 -1.71 -16.92 7.59
CA VAL A 57 -3.12 -17.27 7.71
C VAL A 57 -3.59 -18.06 6.49
N ASN A 58 -4.45 -19.04 6.71
CA ASN A 58 -5.11 -19.76 5.64
C ASN A 58 -6.34 -18.98 5.15
N VAL A 59 -6.33 -18.65 3.88
CA VAL A 59 -7.42 -17.93 3.20
C VAL A 59 -8.14 -18.91 2.28
N THR A 60 -9.47 -19.02 2.41
CA THR A 60 -10.30 -19.84 1.53
C THR A 60 -11.05 -18.95 0.54
N LEU A 61 -10.84 -19.18 -0.75
CA LEU A 61 -11.55 -18.47 -1.80
C LEU A 61 -12.89 -19.11 -2.11
N LYS A 62 -13.92 -18.30 -2.37
CA LYS A 62 -15.30 -18.81 -2.67
C LYS A 62 -15.38 -19.76 -3.87
N LYS A 63 -14.47 -19.59 -4.86
CA LYS A 63 -14.46 -20.40 -6.09
C LYS A 63 -13.58 -21.64 -6.01
N SER A 64 -12.75 -21.76 -4.98
CA SER A 64 -11.82 -22.86 -4.81
C SER A 64 -11.91 -23.37 -3.38
N SER A 65 -12.05 -24.68 -3.21
CA SER A 65 -11.94 -25.32 -1.89
C SER A 65 -10.50 -25.32 -1.35
N ASN A 66 -9.53 -24.86 -2.15
CA ASN A 66 -8.13 -24.81 -1.77
C ASN A 66 -7.89 -23.70 -0.77
N GLN A 67 -7.26 -24.05 0.34
CA GLN A 67 -6.74 -23.09 1.29
C GLN A 67 -5.41 -22.51 0.77
N ILE A 68 -5.28 -21.21 0.88
CA ILE A 68 -4.13 -20.45 0.44
C ILE A 68 -3.44 -19.87 1.66
N GLN A 69 -2.16 -20.13 1.82
CA GLN A 69 -1.37 -19.49 2.86
C GLN A 69 -0.97 -18.09 2.45
N VAL A 70 -1.41 -17.09 3.22
CA VAL A 70 -1.05 -15.69 3.03
C VAL A 70 -0.20 -15.24 4.21
N PHE A 71 0.98 -14.72 3.90
CA PHE A 71 1.91 -14.18 4.87
C PHE A 71 1.59 -12.71 5.18
N TYR A 72 1.68 -12.32 6.45
CA TYR A 72 1.53 -10.94 6.87
C TYR A 72 2.34 -10.63 8.13
N ARG A 73 2.58 -9.34 8.36
CA ARG A 73 3.14 -8.77 9.59
C ARG A 73 2.05 -8.00 10.29
N GLU A 74 2.00 -8.12 11.59
CA GLU A 74 0.99 -7.46 12.41
C GLU A 74 1.63 -6.76 13.60
N THR A 75 1.12 -5.60 13.94
CA THR A 75 1.39 -4.93 15.22
C THR A 75 0.07 -4.63 15.91
N LEU A 76 0.04 -4.95 17.20
CA LEU A 76 -1.10 -4.63 18.06
C LEU A 76 -0.85 -3.31 18.78
N PRO A 77 -1.91 -2.57 19.11
CA PRO A 77 -1.81 -1.34 19.90
C PRO A 77 -0.99 -1.52 21.16
N LEU A 78 -0.11 -0.58 21.46
CA LEU A 78 0.56 -0.54 22.75
C LEU A 78 -0.50 -0.16 23.81
N GLN A 79 -0.80 -1.12 24.68
CA GLN A 79 -1.75 -0.87 25.80
C GLN A 79 -1.15 0.13 26.79
N LYS A 80 -1.68 1.34 26.81
CA LYS A 80 -1.37 2.35 27.85
C LYS A 80 -2.17 2.17 29.13
N SER A 81 -3.19 1.30 29.17
CA SER A 81 -4.02 1.02 30.34
C SER A 81 -4.58 -0.41 30.32
N ARG A 82 -4.89 -0.93 31.52
CA ARG A 82 -5.41 -2.30 31.75
C ARG A 82 -6.84 -2.56 31.21
N GLU A 83 -7.45 -1.62 30.53
CA GLU A 83 -8.77 -1.78 29.95
C GLU A 83 -8.63 -2.35 28.54
N SER A 84 -9.13 -3.56 28.36
CA SER A 84 -9.18 -4.28 27.09
C SER A 84 -10.27 -3.70 26.17
N HIS A 85 -10.05 -2.49 25.65
CA HIS A 85 -10.89 -1.99 24.57
C HIS A 85 -10.38 -2.59 23.24
N PRO A 86 -11.28 -2.99 22.33
CA PRO A 86 -10.86 -3.35 20.98
C PRO A 86 -10.10 -2.17 20.34
N PRO A 87 -9.11 -2.41 19.49
CA PRO A 87 -8.38 -1.35 18.82
C PRO A 87 -9.36 -0.41 18.13
N SER A 88 -9.24 0.89 18.42
CA SER A 88 -10.18 1.90 17.93
C SER A 88 -10.24 2.00 16.41
N LEU A 89 -9.15 1.62 15.72
CA LEU A 89 -9.03 1.61 14.26
C LEU A 89 -8.04 0.56 13.80
N GLU A 90 -8.36 -0.08 12.67
CA GLU A 90 -7.53 -1.08 12.00
C GLU A 90 -6.97 -0.50 10.70
N VAL A 91 -5.70 -0.80 10.38
CA VAL A 91 -5.03 -0.35 9.16
C VAL A 91 -4.46 -1.55 8.41
N LEU A 92 -4.87 -1.72 7.16
CA LEU A 92 -4.28 -2.70 6.24
C LEU A 92 -3.32 -1.99 5.29
N LEU A 93 -2.07 -2.43 5.28
CA LEU A 93 -1.00 -1.91 4.45
C LEU A 93 -0.70 -2.91 3.33
N LEU A 94 -0.99 -2.54 2.09
CA LEU A 94 -0.62 -3.27 0.89
C LEU A 94 0.72 -2.71 0.37
N HIS A 95 1.37 -3.41 -0.56
CA HIS A 95 2.67 -2.99 -1.09
C HIS A 95 2.67 -2.81 -2.61
N GLY A 96 3.67 -2.09 -3.15
CA GLY A 96 3.94 -1.94 -4.58
C GLY A 96 4.66 -3.15 -5.17
N GLN A 97 4.81 -3.19 -6.50
CA GLN A 97 5.35 -4.33 -7.25
C GLN A 97 6.78 -4.74 -6.84
N ALA A 98 7.64 -3.79 -6.49
CA ALA A 98 9.04 -4.07 -6.12
C ALA A 98 9.24 -4.37 -4.61
N PHE A 99 8.15 -4.52 -3.85
CA PHE A 99 8.14 -4.52 -2.40
C PHE A 99 7.34 -5.69 -1.83
N ASP A 100 7.37 -5.82 -0.52
CA ASP A 100 6.58 -6.75 0.29
C ASP A 100 6.21 -6.08 1.63
N SER A 101 5.65 -6.83 2.57
CA SER A 101 5.26 -6.33 3.89
C SER A 101 6.45 -5.81 4.73
N LYS A 102 7.70 -6.25 4.44
CA LYS A 102 8.91 -5.74 5.10
C LYS A 102 9.12 -4.24 4.87
N THR A 103 8.63 -3.71 3.76
CA THR A 103 8.74 -2.29 3.46
C THR A 103 8.11 -1.45 4.57
N TRP A 104 6.91 -1.81 5.01
CA TRP A 104 6.20 -1.10 6.08
C TRP A 104 6.83 -1.29 7.45
N GLU A 105 7.46 -2.44 7.66
CA GLU A 105 8.27 -2.70 8.84
C GLU A 105 9.54 -1.85 8.84
N GLY A 106 10.31 -1.86 7.75
CA GLY A 106 11.56 -1.11 7.61
C GLY A 106 11.37 0.41 7.67
N LEU A 107 10.24 0.92 7.20
CA LEU A 107 9.85 2.34 7.32
C LEU A 107 9.43 2.72 8.75
N GLY A 108 9.24 1.75 9.66
CA GLY A 108 8.69 2.00 10.98
C GLY A 108 7.18 2.27 11.01
N THR A 109 6.47 2.14 9.89
CA THR A 109 5.03 2.44 9.80
C THR A 109 4.21 1.55 10.73
N LEU A 110 4.53 0.26 10.80
CA LEU A 110 3.85 -0.69 11.69
C LEU A 110 4.00 -0.29 13.16
N SER A 111 5.23 0.03 13.60
CA SER A 111 5.51 0.44 14.99
C SER A 111 4.84 1.77 15.32
N LEU A 112 4.91 2.75 14.40
CA LEU A 112 4.27 4.04 14.56
C LEU A 112 2.75 3.93 14.75
N LEU A 113 2.09 3.09 13.95
CA LEU A 113 0.65 2.87 14.07
C LEU A 113 0.29 2.22 15.40
N ALA A 114 1.06 1.21 15.86
CA ALA A 114 0.87 0.56 17.15
C ALA A 114 1.04 1.53 18.33
N GLU A 115 2.04 2.43 18.28
CA GLU A 115 2.27 3.48 19.28
C GLU A 115 1.11 4.48 19.36
N LYS A 116 0.44 4.71 18.25
CA LYS A 116 -0.76 5.58 18.18
C LYS A 116 -2.05 4.86 18.54
N GLY A 117 -1.98 3.59 18.93
CA GLY A 117 -3.14 2.81 19.38
C GLY A 117 -3.91 2.13 18.25
N TYR A 118 -3.34 2.02 17.05
CA TYR A 118 -3.94 1.35 15.91
C TYR A 118 -3.43 -0.09 15.78
N ARG A 119 -4.31 -1.01 15.38
CA ARG A 119 -3.92 -2.33 14.90
C ARG A 119 -3.47 -2.21 13.45
N ALA A 120 -2.25 -2.59 13.13
CA ALA A 120 -1.73 -2.50 11.77
C ALA A 120 -1.33 -3.88 11.23
N VAL A 121 -1.79 -4.18 10.01
CA VAL A 121 -1.51 -5.44 9.30
C VAL A 121 -0.90 -5.10 7.95
N ALA A 122 0.29 -5.61 7.66
CA ALA A 122 0.95 -5.50 6.36
C ALA A 122 1.01 -6.89 5.72
N MET A 123 0.33 -7.10 4.60
CA MET A 123 0.28 -8.40 3.93
C MET A 123 1.28 -8.47 2.76
N ASP A 124 1.76 -9.68 2.48
CA ASP A 124 2.42 -10.01 1.22
C ASP A 124 1.35 -10.41 0.21
N LEU A 125 1.21 -9.64 -0.88
CA LEU A 125 0.28 -9.94 -1.97
C LEU A 125 0.69 -11.23 -2.70
N PRO A 126 -0.24 -11.93 -3.37
CA PRO A 126 0.04 -13.17 -4.11
C PRO A 126 1.22 -13.04 -5.08
N GLY A 127 2.19 -13.94 -4.94
CA GLY A 127 3.42 -13.96 -5.74
C GLY A 127 4.52 -13.03 -5.24
N TYR A 128 4.36 -12.42 -4.05
CA TYR A 128 5.34 -11.52 -3.43
C TYR A 128 5.71 -11.97 -2.03
N GLY A 129 6.92 -11.60 -1.61
CA GLY A 129 7.45 -11.91 -0.28
C GLY A 129 7.37 -13.40 0.04
N ASN A 130 6.64 -13.76 1.08
CA ASN A 130 6.45 -15.14 1.51
C ASN A 130 5.06 -15.72 1.14
N THR A 131 4.23 -14.97 0.41
CA THR A 131 2.95 -15.48 -0.11
C THR A 131 3.18 -16.09 -1.50
N PRO A 132 2.80 -17.37 -1.70
CA PRO A 132 2.99 -18.02 -3.00
C PRO A 132 2.18 -17.33 -4.10
N LEU A 133 2.62 -17.54 -5.35
CA LEU A 133 1.84 -17.12 -6.51
C LEU A 133 0.52 -17.90 -6.52
N LEU A 134 -0.56 -17.16 -6.67
CA LEU A 134 -1.90 -17.72 -6.76
C LEU A 134 -2.44 -17.53 -8.17
N ASP A 135 -3.11 -18.56 -8.65
CA ASP A 135 -3.93 -18.46 -9.86
C ASP A 135 -5.26 -17.77 -9.50
N ILE A 136 -5.15 -16.47 -9.19
CA ILE A 136 -6.32 -15.61 -9.07
C ILE A 136 -6.61 -15.14 -10.48
N ASP A 137 -7.77 -15.48 -11.00
CA ASP A 137 -8.24 -14.98 -12.27
C ASP A 137 -8.01 -13.46 -12.36
N LYS A 138 -7.59 -12.98 -13.53
CA LYS A 138 -7.36 -11.55 -13.77
C LYS A 138 -8.66 -10.73 -13.71
N VAL A 139 -9.74 -11.35 -13.20
CA VAL A 139 -11.05 -10.74 -13.01
C VAL A 139 -11.03 -9.89 -11.73
N ASP A 140 -11.47 -8.66 -11.86
CA ASP A 140 -11.49 -7.69 -10.75
C ASP A 140 -12.23 -8.20 -9.51
N LYS A 141 -13.35 -8.92 -9.74
CA LYS A 141 -14.14 -9.50 -8.65
C LYS A 141 -13.36 -10.52 -7.83
N ASP A 142 -12.54 -11.35 -8.46
CA ASP A 142 -11.77 -12.39 -7.77
C ASP A 142 -10.65 -11.79 -6.92
N ARG A 143 -10.03 -10.69 -7.38
CA ARG A 143 -9.07 -9.93 -6.60
C ARG A 143 -9.71 -9.22 -5.40
N ALA A 144 -10.92 -8.71 -5.58
CA ALA A 144 -11.70 -8.14 -4.48
C ALA A 144 -12.11 -9.23 -3.47
N ASP A 145 -12.54 -10.40 -3.94
CA ASP A 145 -12.92 -11.54 -3.10
C ASP A 145 -11.72 -12.09 -2.32
N PHE A 146 -10.53 -12.09 -2.91
CA PHE A 146 -9.30 -12.45 -2.21
C PHE A 146 -9.03 -11.53 -1.02
N LEU A 147 -9.08 -10.20 -1.21
CA LEU A 147 -8.92 -9.26 -0.10
C LEU A 147 -10.01 -9.43 0.96
N LEU A 148 -11.26 -9.66 0.57
CA LEU A 148 -12.35 -9.93 1.50
C LEU A 148 -12.07 -11.18 2.33
N ALA A 149 -11.64 -12.25 1.69
CA ALA A 149 -11.32 -13.50 2.36
C ALA A 149 -10.14 -13.33 3.34
N PHE A 150 -9.12 -12.55 2.96
CA PHE A 150 -8.00 -12.21 3.84
C PHE A 150 -8.47 -11.40 5.05
N LEU A 151 -9.25 -10.32 4.86
CA LEU A 151 -9.81 -9.53 5.97
C LEU A 151 -10.58 -10.40 6.95
N ASN A 152 -11.41 -11.31 6.45
CA ASN A 152 -12.19 -12.23 7.30
C ASN A 152 -11.29 -13.20 8.06
N ALA A 153 -10.26 -13.76 7.42
CA ALA A 153 -9.33 -14.71 8.04
C ALA A 153 -8.48 -14.08 9.15
N VAL A 154 -8.08 -12.80 8.99
CA VAL A 154 -7.30 -12.05 9.99
C VAL A 154 -8.21 -11.37 11.03
N GLY A 155 -9.52 -11.34 10.79
CA GLY A 155 -10.49 -10.71 11.70
C GLY A 155 -10.53 -9.19 11.60
N LEU A 156 -10.10 -8.61 10.47
CA LEU A 156 -10.25 -7.17 10.19
C LEU A 156 -11.68 -6.87 9.76
N GLN A 157 -12.36 -5.99 10.49
CA GLN A 157 -13.78 -5.69 10.24
C GLN A 157 -13.98 -4.65 9.14
N ALA A 158 -13.43 -3.45 9.35
CA ALA A 158 -13.50 -2.36 8.40
C ALA A 158 -12.21 -1.50 8.51
N PRO A 159 -11.07 -1.97 7.98
CA PRO A 159 -9.82 -1.23 8.10
C PRO A 159 -9.80 0.00 7.21
N VAL A 160 -8.89 0.93 7.54
CA VAL A 160 -8.35 1.86 6.54
C VAL A 160 -7.32 1.11 5.70
N VAL A 161 -7.49 1.12 4.38
CA VAL A 161 -6.58 0.42 3.45
C VAL A 161 -5.61 1.40 2.80
N VAL A 162 -4.31 1.19 3.01
CA VAL A 162 -3.22 1.91 2.34
C VAL A 162 -2.74 1.08 1.15
N SER A 163 -2.79 1.66 -0.05
CA SER A 163 -2.60 0.89 -1.29
C SER A 163 -1.72 1.62 -2.31
N PRO A 164 -0.41 1.34 -2.35
CA PRO A 164 0.49 1.94 -3.31
C PRO A 164 0.56 1.17 -4.63
N SER A 165 0.62 1.90 -5.74
CA SER A 165 1.03 1.40 -7.06
C SER A 165 0.28 0.12 -7.49
N MET A 166 0.98 -0.98 -7.69
CA MET A 166 0.48 -2.28 -8.16
C MET A 166 -0.69 -2.82 -7.31
N SER A 167 -0.67 -2.59 -6.00
CA SER A 167 -1.76 -3.07 -5.13
C SER A 167 -3.12 -2.46 -5.46
N GLY A 168 -3.16 -1.38 -6.26
CA GLY A 168 -4.40 -0.84 -6.82
C GLY A 168 -5.21 -1.86 -7.63
N HIS A 169 -4.55 -2.86 -8.23
CA HIS A 169 -5.26 -3.95 -8.92
C HIS A 169 -6.12 -4.83 -7.99
N PHE A 170 -5.86 -4.79 -6.69
CA PHE A 170 -6.67 -5.46 -5.66
C PHE A 170 -7.60 -4.48 -4.94
N SER A 171 -7.07 -3.34 -4.54
CA SER A 171 -7.78 -2.38 -3.69
C SER A 171 -8.85 -1.59 -4.44
N ILE A 172 -8.65 -1.25 -5.72
CA ILE A 172 -9.68 -0.54 -6.52
C ILE A 172 -10.89 -1.45 -6.76
N PRO A 173 -10.76 -2.70 -7.22
CA PRO A 173 -11.90 -3.61 -7.25
C PRO A 173 -12.54 -3.81 -5.86
N PHE A 174 -11.74 -3.91 -4.80
CA PHE A 174 -12.28 -4.06 -3.46
C PHE A 174 -13.12 -2.84 -3.05
N LEU A 175 -12.67 -1.63 -3.33
CA LEU A 175 -13.44 -0.40 -3.13
C LEU A 175 -14.77 -0.43 -3.90
N MET A 176 -14.78 -0.95 -5.12
CA MET A 176 -16.00 -1.00 -5.95
C MET A 176 -17.01 -2.04 -5.48
N PHE A 177 -16.55 -3.22 -5.03
CA PHE A 177 -17.44 -4.32 -4.67
C PHE A 177 -17.77 -4.38 -3.17
N TYR A 178 -16.91 -3.81 -2.33
CA TYR A 178 -16.96 -3.97 -0.87
C TYR A 178 -16.65 -2.68 -0.11
N ALA A 179 -17.07 -1.51 -0.64
CA ALA A 179 -16.84 -0.20 0.00
C ALA A 179 -17.28 -0.16 1.48
N GLN A 180 -18.36 -0.87 1.82
CA GLN A 180 -18.88 -0.96 3.20
C GLN A 180 -17.93 -1.69 4.17
N ARG A 181 -16.91 -2.39 3.67
CA ARG A 181 -15.86 -3.07 4.44
C ARG A 181 -14.62 -2.18 4.60
N LEU A 182 -14.70 -0.90 4.23
CA LEU A 182 -13.64 0.09 4.39
C LEU A 182 -14.09 1.22 5.30
N LYS A 183 -13.31 1.48 6.34
CA LYS A 183 -13.45 2.69 7.16
C LYS A 183 -12.89 3.91 6.42
N GLY A 184 -11.80 3.71 5.67
CA GLY A 184 -11.17 4.71 4.83
C GLY A 184 -10.25 4.09 3.78
N PHE A 185 -9.81 4.89 2.81
CA PHE A 185 -8.95 4.45 1.72
C PHE A 185 -7.81 5.46 1.49
N VAL A 186 -6.58 4.96 1.42
CA VAL A 186 -5.37 5.77 1.18
C VAL A 186 -4.63 5.21 -0.04
N PRO A 187 -5.11 5.52 -1.26
CA PRO A 187 -4.44 5.15 -2.51
C PRO A 187 -3.18 6.01 -2.71
N ILE A 188 -2.03 5.37 -2.96
CA ILE A 188 -0.77 6.04 -3.23
C ILE A 188 -0.39 5.76 -4.69
N ALA A 189 -0.72 6.68 -5.60
CA ALA A 189 -0.52 6.52 -7.04
C ALA A 189 -0.90 5.10 -7.54
N PRO A 190 -2.11 4.58 -7.25
CA PRO A 190 -2.47 3.20 -7.52
C PRO A 190 -2.68 2.92 -9.02
N ALA A 191 -2.34 1.70 -9.44
CA ALA A 191 -2.71 1.17 -10.74
C ALA A 191 -4.21 0.79 -10.79
N GLY A 192 -4.75 0.56 -11.98
CA GLY A 192 -6.11 0.04 -12.17
C GLY A 192 -7.24 1.06 -12.04
N THR A 193 -6.94 2.33 -11.77
CA THR A 193 -7.97 3.37 -11.59
C THR A 193 -8.80 3.68 -12.84
N ASN A 194 -8.31 3.32 -14.01
CA ASN A 194 -8.99 3.51 -15.30
C ASN A 194 -9.97 2.38 -15.65
N LEU A 195 -10.08 1.34 -14.81
CA LEU A 195 -11.00 0.22 -15.02
C LEU A 195 -12.46 0.61 -14.73
N TYR A 196 -12.66 1.71 -14.01
CA TYR A 196 -13.97 2.22 -13.62
C TYR A 196 -14.14 3.67 -14.07
N ASN A 197 -15.38 4.06 -14.39
CA ASN A 197 -15.69 5.40 -14.86
C ASN A 197 -16.07 6.37 -13.72
N ALA A 198 -16.28 7.65 -14.05
CA ALA A 198 -16.60 8.69 -13.10
C ALA A 198 -17.89 8.39 -12.31
N ASP A 199 -18.95 7.92 -12.98
CA ASP A 199 -20.25 7.64 -12.34
C ASP A 199 -20.15 6.51 -11.31
N GLN A 200 -19.24 5.54 -11.53
CA GLN A 200 -18.99 4.46 -10.60
C GLN A 200 -18.25 4.99 -9.35
N TYR A 201 -17.22 5.84 -9.54
CA TYR A 201 -16.50 6.47 -8.43
C TYR A 201 -17.40 7.39 -7.60
N GLN A 202 -18.31 8.15 -8.23
CA GLN A 202 -19.23 9.06 -7.54
C GLN A 202 -20.21 8.36 -6.58
N LYS A 203 -20.43 7.07 -6.74
CA LYS A 203 -21.29 6.27 -5.84
C LYS A 203 -20.59 5.83 -4.55
N ILE A 204 -19.27 5.91 -4.49
CA ILE A 204 -18.47 5.43 -3.38
C ILE A 204 -18.33 6.52 -2.33
N GLN A 205 -18.85 6.27 -1.12
CA GLN A 205 -18.83 7.24 -0.01
C GLN A 205 -17.64 7.07 0.95
N THR A 206 -16.76 6.10 0.69
CA THR A 206 -15.61 5.83 1.56
C THR A 206 -14.69 7.04 1.64
N PRO A 207 -14.41 7.56 2.85
CA PRO A 207 -13.44 8.65 3.03
C PRO A 207 -12.09 8.27 2.43
N THR A 208 -11.53 9.13 1.60
CA THR A 208 -10.34 8.82 0.81
C THR A 208 -9.29 9.92 0.92
N LEU A 209 -8.03 9.51 1.17
CA LEU A 209 -6.86 10.38 1.06
C LEU A 209 -6.03 9.95 -0.15
N ILE A 210 -6.13 10.68 -1.25
CA ILE A 210 -5.37 10.42 -2.48
C ILE A 210 -3.96 10.98 -2.31
N VAL A 211 -2.93 10.10 -2.36
CA VAL A 211 -1.53 10.47 -2.17
C VAL A 211 -0.73 10.20 -3.44
N PHE A 212 0.19 11.09 -3.80
CA PHE A 212 1.17 10.87 -4.87
C PHE A 212 2.35 11.84 -4.75
N GLY A 213 3.49 11.45 -5.32
CA GLY A 213 4.66 12.31 -5.36
C GLY A 213 4.55 13.39 -6.44
N GLU A 214 5.04 14.59 -6.16
CA GLU A 214 5.01 15.73 -7.10
C GLU A 214 5.71 15.41 -8.43
N LEU A 215 6.75 14.58 -8.37
CA LEU A 215 7.53 14.18 -9.56
C LEU A 215 6.97 12.93 -10.25
N ASP A 216 5.90 12.29 -9.72
CA ASP A 216 5.19 11.20 -10.39
C ASP A 216 4.23 11.75 -11.46
N THR A 217 4.78 12.17 -12.59
CA THR A 217 4.04 12.73 -13.72
C THR A 217 3.26 11.69 -14.52
N ASN A 218 3.43 10.40 -14.22
CA ASN A 218 2.76 9.30 -14.93
C ASN A 218 1.60 8.72 -14.10
N LEU A 219 1.88 7.77 -13.22
CA LEU A 219 0.84 7.03 -12.51
C LEU A 219 0.14 7.89 -11.45
N GLY A 220 0.89 8.77 -10.77
CA GLY A 220 0.34 9.73 -9.80
C GLY A 220 -0.72 10.63 -10.41
N VAL A 221 -0.37 11.32 -11.51
CA VAL A 221 -1.30 12.21 -12.22
C VAL A 221 -2.49 11.45 -12.80
N ARG A 222 -2.25 10.25 -13.37
CA ARG A 222 -3.30 9.41 -13.94
C ARG A 222 -4.28 8.91 -12.88
N SER A 223 -3.79 8.46 -11.74
CA SER A 223 -4.64 7.99 -10.65
C SER A 223 -5.48 9.12 -10.07
N LEU A 224 -4.91 10.31 -9.85
CA LEU A 224 -5.67 11.49 -9.41
C LEU A 224 -6.79 11.85 -10.39
N LYS A 225 -6.51 11.83 -11.72
CA LYS A 225 -7.51 12.15 -12.75
C LYS A 225 -8.77 11.29 -12.60
N ASN A 226 -8.64 10.03 -12.19
CA ASN A 226 -9.78 9.13 -12.04
C ASN A 226 -10.37 9.20 -10.62
N LEU A 227 -9.53 9.16 -9.58
CA LEU A 227 -9.98 9.10 -8.19
C LEU A 227 -10.61 10.41 -7.67
N LYS A 228 -10.36 11.54 -8.32
CA LYS A 228 -10.99 12.83 -7.96
C LYS A 228 -12.54 12.82 -8.07
N TYR A 229 -13.12 11.81 -8.71
CA TYR A 229 -14.57 11.64 -8.78
C TYR A 229 -15.15 11.00 -7.50
N LEU A 230 -14.35 10.51 -6.58
CA LEU A 230 -14.80 10.09 -5.25
C LEU A 230 -15.35 11.31 -4.49
N PRO A 231 -16.59 11.29 -3.98
CA PRO A 231 -17.18 12.48 -3.35
C PRO A 231 -16.48 12.91 -2.06
N ASN A 232 -16.05 11.94 -1.25
CA ASN A 232 -15.42 12.18 0.06
C ASN A 232 -13.90 12.02 -0.03
N HIS A 233 -13.22 12.82 -0.86
CA HIS A 233 -11.78 12.73 -0.99
C HIS A 233 -11.05 14.01 -0.55
N SER A 234 -9.81 13.83 -0.11
CA SER A 234 -8.78 14.85 -0.03
C SER A 234 -7.55 14.41 -0.83
N VAL A 235 -6.73 15.36 -1.24
CA VAL A 235 -5.54 15.11 -2.05
C VAL A 235 -4.32 15.63 -1.31
N PHE A 236 -3.28 14.80 -1.25
CA PHE A 236 -1.98 15.18 -0.74
C PHE A 236 -0.89 14.84 -1.74
N LYS A 237 -0.31 15.88 -2.33
CA LYS A 237 0.82 15.80 -3.24
C LYS A 237 2.10 16.00 -2.43
N ILE A 238 2.92 14.95 -2.29
CA ILE A 238 4.18 15.01 -1.54
C ILE A 238 5.22 15.76 -2.37
N PRO A 239 5.73 16.92 -1.89
CA PRO A 239 6.71 17.71 -2.61
C PRO A 239 8.00 16.92 -2.86
N THR A 240 8.67 17.17 -3.98
CA THR A 240 9.96 16.59 -4.38
C THR A 240 10.01 15.07 -4.50
N ALA A 241 8.94 14.36 -4.15
CA ALA A 241 8.88 12.90 -4.15
C ALA A 241 8.48 12.33 -5.53
N ARG A 242 9.04 11.18 -5.84
CA ARG A 242 8.78 10.39 -7.06
C ARG A 242 7.61 9.43 -6.84
N HIS A 243 7.55 8.36 -7.62
CA HIS A 243 6.45 7.39 -7.59
C HIS A 243 6.27 6.69 -6.23
N ALA A 244 7.35 6.21 -5.62
CA ALA A 244 7.31 5.63 -4.28
C ALA A 244 7.44 6.72 -3.20
N CYS A 245 6.55 7.71 -3.23
CA CYS A 245 6.65 8.93 -2.44
C CYS A 245 6.67 8.71 -0.92
N TYR A 246 6.08 7.62 -0.43
CA TYR A 246 6.15 7.21 0.98
C TYR A 246 7.53 6.70 1.40
N LEU A 247 8.40 6.34 0.44
CA LEU A 247 9.81 6.00 0.66
C LEU A 247 10.71 7.22 0.51
N ASP A 248 10.39 8.11 -0.42
CA ASP A 248 11.17 9.33 -0.65
C ASP A 248 11.02 10.31 0.53
N GLU A 249 9.79 10.46 1.07
CA GLU A 249 9.45 11.37 2.17
C GLU A 249 8.64 10.68 3.28
N PRO A 250 9.22 9.72 4.00
CA PRO A 250 8.50 8.87 4.95
C PRO A 250 7.89 9.67 6.11
N HIS A 251 8.59 10.68 6.62
CA HIS A 251 8.08 11.50 7.72
C HIS A 251 6.82 12.26 7.31
N LEU A 252 6.84 12.87 6.14
CA LEU A 252 5.71 13.65 5.64
C LEU A 252 4.51 12.73 5.32
N PHE A 253 4.79 11.54 4.76
CA PHE A 253 3.78 10.52 4.55
C PHE A 253 3.15 10.06 5.88
N HIS A 254 3.96 9.75 6.90
CA HIS A 254 3.48 9.31 8.22
C HIS A 254 2.61 10.36 8.90
N THR A 255 3.04 11.63 8.89
CA THR A 255 2.26 12.74 9.46
C THR A 255 0.89 12.83 8.77
N THR A 256 0.88 12.84 7.45
CA THR A 256 -0.35 12.94 6.66
C THR A 256 -1.28 11.73 6.87
N LEU A 257 -0.71 10.52 6.95
CA LEU A 257 -1.48 9.31 7.25
C LEU A 257 -2.13 9.41 8.63
N LEU A 258 -1.36 9.77 9.66
CA LEU A 258 -1.88 9.91 11.02
C LEU A 258 -2.97 10.97 11.10
N ASP A 259 -2.80 12.13 10.47
CA ASP A 259 -3.82 13.19 10.40
C ASP A 259 -5.11 12.70 9.74
N PHE A 260 -5.00 11.85 8.73
CA PHE A 260 -6.17 11.24 8.12
C PHE A 260 -6.86 10.25 9.06
N LEU A 261 -6.10 9.44 9.80
CA LEU A 261 -6.63 8.43 10.72
C LEU A 261 -7.35 9.05 11.91
N THR A 262 -7.00 10.27 12.33
CA THR A 262 -7.71 10.97 13.44
C THR A 262 -9.16 11.35 13.12
N LYS A 263 -9.59 11.23 11.87
CA LYS A 263 -10.97 11.56 11.45
C LYS A 263 -11.99 10.46 11.78
N PHE A 264 -11.53 9.32 12.27
CA PHE A 264 -12.33 8.14 12.59
C PHE A 264 -12.36 7.86 14.08
#